data_c1d0f88323f9bf49274f5457885bddaa
#
_entry.id   c1d0f88323f9bf49274f5457885bddaa
#
_cell.length_a   1.000
_cell.length_b   1.000
_cell.length_c   1.000
_cell.angle_alpha   90.00
_cell.angle_beta   90.00
_cell.angle_gamma   90.00
#
_symmetry.space_group_name_H-M   'P 1'
#
loop_
_entity.id
_entity.type
_entity.pdbx_description
1 polymer ?
#
loop_
_entity_poly.entity_id
_entity_poly.type
_entity_poly.pdbx_seq_one_letter_code
_entity_poly.pdbx_strand_id
1 'polypeptide(L)'
;MNPNMLLMGVGILAGILAGFFGIGGGLIIIPFLVLILGYPQHMANGTSLVALLAPVGIFGVIEYYKAGKISPDNIKAGLIIACGMLAGAYGGSRFALLLNSSALRRLFTIILLLTAIRIWLSAVPGK
;
A
#
# COMPACT_ATOMS: atom_id res chain seq x y z
N MET A 1 -1.09 21.35 -15.17
CA MET A 1 -2.18 20.55 -14.62
C MET A 1 -2.34 20.86 -13.14
N ASN A 2 -3.58 20.99 -12.69
CA ASN A 2 -3.88 21.28 -11.29
C ASN A 2 -3.34 20.13 -10.39
N PRO A 3 -2.57 20.45 -9.34
CA PRO A 3 -2.05 19.41 -8.43
C PRO A 3 -3.14 18.51 -7.85
N ASN A 4 -4.31 19.05 -7.57
CA ASN A 4 -5.42 18.26 -7.03
C ASN A 4 -5.93 17.23 -8.04
N MET A 5 -5.92 17.56 -9.32
CA MET A 5 -6.30 16.61 -10.38
C MET A 5 -5.28 15.48 -10.50
N LEU A 6 -3.99 15.81 -10.37
CA LEU A 6 -2.94 14.80 -10.36
C LEU A 6 -3.11 13.84 -9.18
N LEU A 7 -3.36 14.37 -7.98
CA LEU A 7 -3.55 13.55 -6.79
C LEU A 7 -4.78 12.64 -6.93
N MET A 8 -5.88 13.18 -7.48
CA MET A 8 -7.08 12.38 -7.74
C MET A 8 -6.78 11.26 -8.74
N GLY A 9 -6.05 11.57 -9.82
CA GLY A 9 -5.67 10.58 -10.83
C GLY A 9 -4.82 9.46 -10.25
N VAL A 10 -3.85 9.80 -9.38
CA VAL A 10 -3.03 8.82 -8.68
C VAL A 10 -3.89 7.94 -7.78
N GLY A 11 -4.84 8.54 -7.07
CA GLY A 11 -5.75 7.81 -6.21
C GLY A 11 -6.58 6.79 -7.00
N ILE A 12 -7.11 7.20 -8.16
CA ILE A 12 -7.88 6.29 -9.02
C ILE A 12 -7.00 5.14 -9.50
N LEU A 13 -5.80 5.43 -10.00
CA LEU A 13 -4.88 4.40 -10.46
C LEU A 13 -4.49 3.45 -9.32
N ALA A 14 -4.13 4.02 -8.17
CA ALA A 14 -3.76 3.23 -7.00
C ALA A 14 -4.93 2.35 -6.54
N GLY A 15 -6.15 2.89 -6.59
CA GLY A 15 -7.36 2.14 -6.24
C GLY A 15 -7.62 0.97 -7.17
N ILE A 16 -7.45 1.18 -8.47
CA ILE A 16 -7.59 0.11 -9.47
C ILE A 16 -6.60 -1.01 -9.18
N LEU A 17 -5.33 -0.66 -8.99
CA LEU A 17 -4.28 -1.64 -8.73
C LEU A 17 -4.45 -2.31 -7.37
N ALA A 18 -4.94 -1.57 -6.38
CA ALA A 18 -5.25 -2.15 -5.07
C ALA A 18 -6.34 -3.20 -5.18
N GLY A 19 -7.38 -2.94 -5.98
CA GLY A 19 -8.45 -3.91 -6.22
C GLY A 19 -7.95 -5.14 -6.96
N PHE A 20 -7.06 -4.96 -7.95
CA PHE A 20 -6.48 -6.07 -8.71
C PHE A 20 -5.60 -6.96 -7.83
N PHE A 21 -4.72 -6.36 -7.05
CA PHE A 21 -3.63 -7.08 -6.39
C PHE A 21 -3.73 -7.10 -4.87
N GLY A 22 -4.66 -6.34 -4.29
CA GLY A 22 -4.81 -6.29 -2.84
C GLY A 22 -3.63 -5.66 -2.10
N ILE A 23 -2.87 -4.79 -2.77
CA ILE A 23 -1.62 -4.23 -2.21
C ILE A 23 -1.84 -2.97 -1.38
N GLY A 24 -3.09 -2.55 -1.22
CA GLY A 24 -3.43 -1.41 -0.36
C GLY A 24 -3.15 -0.03 -0.93
N GLY A 25 -2.60 0.07 -2.14
CA GLY A 25 -2.39 1.35 -2.82
C GLY A 25 -1.11 2.09 -2.45
N GLY A 26 -0.57 1.89 -1.25
CA GLY A 26 0.64 2.58 -0.81
C GLY A 26 1.84 2.33 -1.72
N LEU A 27 1.90 1.14 -2.29
CA LEU A 27 2.95 0.74 -3.21
C LEU A 27 3.03 1.64 -4.45
N ILE A 28 1.89 2.18 -4.87
CA ILE A 28 1.79 3.07 -6.03
C ILE A 28 1.84 4.54 -5.61
N ILE A 29 1.16 4.88 -4.53
CA ILE A 29 1.04 6.26 -4.06
C ILE A 29 2.41 6.82 -3.69
N ILE A 30 3.20 6.08 -2.91
CA ILE A 30 4.48 6.57 -2.41
C ILE A 30 5.48 6.86 -3.53
N PRO A 31 5.76 5.93 -4.48
CA PRO A 31 6.66 6.24 -5.58
C PRO A 31 6.20 7.43 -6.42
N PHE A 32 4.89 7.55 -6.65
CA PHE A 32 4.38 8.68 -7.43
C PHE A 32 4.64 10.01 -6.72
N LEU A 33 4.34 10.08 -5.42
CA LEU A 33 4.55 11.31 -4.65
C LEU A 33 6.02 11.70 -4.61
N VAL A 34 6.90 10.72 -4.48
CA VAL A 34 8.35 10.98 -4.41
C VAL A 34 8.90 11.36 -5.77
N LEU A 35 8.57 10.58 -6.81
CA LEU A 35 9.23 10.73 -8.12
C LEU A 35 8.60 11.80 -9.00
N ILE A 36 7.29 11.99 -8.93
CA ILE A 36 6.58 12.93 -9.80
C ILE A 36 6.37 14.26 -9.10
N LEU A 37 5.92 14.25 -7.85
CA LEU A 37 5.63 15.48 -7.10
C LEU A 37 6.81 15.96 -6.26
N GLY A 38 7.89 15.17 -6.17
CA GLY A 38 9.09 15.58 -5.47
C GLY A 38 8.97 15.60 -3.95
N TYR A 39 8.00 14.87 -3.39
CA TYR A 39 7.82 14.83 -1.94
C TYR A 39 9.00 14.12 -1.27
N PRO A 40 9.48 14.64 -0.12
CA PRO A 40 10.40 13.86 0.72
C PRO A 40 9.76 12.54 1.14
N GLN A 41 10.58 11.52 1.37
CA GLN A 41 10.06 10.18 1.66
C GLN A 41 9.14 10.16 2.88
N HIS A 42 9.47 10.90 3.95
CA HIS A 42 8.62 10.96 5.15
C HIS A 42 7.25 11.55 4.83
N MET A 43 7.22 12.62 4.02
CA MET A 43 5.97 13.28 3.62
C MET A 43 5.12 12.33 2.77
N ALA A 44 5.75 11.63 1.83
CA ALA A 44 5.05 10.66 0.98
C ALA A 44 4.45 9.53 1.82
N ASN A 45 5.20 9.01 2.79
CA ASN A 45 4.72 7.95 3.67
C ASN A 45 3.52 8.41 4.49
N GLY A 46 3.61 9.59 5.11
CA GLY A 46 2.51 10.15 5.90
C GLY A 46 1.28 10.42 5.07
N THR A 47 1.46 10.98 3.87
CA THR A 47 0.35 11.26 2.95
C THR A 47 -0.35 9.97 2.52
N SER A 48 0.42 8.93 2.23
CA SER A 48 -0.12 7.62 1.89
C SER A 48 -0.95 7.04 3.06
N LEU A 49 -0.46 7.17 4.28
CA LEU A 49 -1.20 6.69 5.46
C LEU A 49 -2.52 7.44 5.63
N VAL A 50 -2.54 8.75 5.38
CA VAL A 50 -3.80 9.53 5.41
C VAL A 50 -4.78 9.00 4.38
N ALA A 51 -4.31 8.72 3.16
CA ALA A 51 -5.16 8.18 2.11
C ALA A 51 -5.78 6.85 2.51
N LEU A 52 -5.05 6.02 3.26
CA LEU A 52 -5.51 4.69 3.67
C LEU A 52 -6.38 4.72 4.93
N LEU A 53 -6.51 5.88 5.61
CA LEU A 53 -7.43 6.01 6.75
C LEU A 53 -8.88 5.82 6.35
N ALA A 54 -9.26 6.31 5.16
CA ALA A 54 -10.61 6.14 4.66
C ALA A 54 -10.85 4.67 4.30
N PRO A 55 -12.09 4.17 4.38
CA PRO A 55 -12.38 2.77 4.03
C PRO A 55 -12.36 2.55 2.51
N VAL A 56 -11.22 2.84 1.89
CA VAL A 56 -11.07 2.87 0.42
C VAL A 56 -11.22 1.49 -0.22
N GLY A 57 -10.95 0.43 0.55
CA GLY A 57 -11.04 -0.94 0.03
C GLY A 57 -12.40 -1.61 0.18
N ILE A 58 -13.39 -0.93 0.78
CA ILE A 58 -14.64 -1.60 1.16
C ILE A 58 -15.42 -2.13 -0.04
N PHE A 59 -15.44 -1.39 -1.14
CA PHE A 59 -16.15 -1.86 -2.35
C PHE A 59 -15.44 -3.06 -2.97
N GLY A 60 -14.12 -3.11 -2.91
CA GLY A 60 -13.36 -4.28 -3.33
C GLY A 60 -13.68 -5.51 -2.49
N VAL A 61 -13.76 -5.35 -1.18
CA VAL A 61 -14.15 -6.44 -0.27
C VAL A 61 -15.53 -6.98 -0.65
N ILE A 62 -16.48 -6.08 -0.89
CA ILE A 62 -17.84 -6.46 -1.26
C ILE A 62 -17.83 -7.29 -2.55
N GLU A 63 -17.07 -6.87 -3.56
CA GLU A 63 -17.00 -7.58 -4.84
C GLU A 63 -16.39 -8.98 -4.69
N TYR A 64 -15.29 -9.11 -3.95
CA TYR A 64 -14.69 -10.43 -3.70
C TYR A 64 -15.61 -11.34 -2.89
N TYR A 65 -16.34 -10.77 -1.93
CA TYR A 65 -17.30 -11.54 -1.14
C TYR A 65 -18.45 -12.05 -2.01
N LYS A 66 -19.01 -11.19 -2.86
CA LYS A 66 -20.09 -11.56 -3.80
C LYS A 66 -19.63 -12.63 -4.78
N ALA A 67 -18.38 -12.57 -5.22
CA ALA A 67 -17.82 -13.54 -6.13
C ALA A 67 -17.49 -14.89 -5.46
N GLY A 68 -17.67 -15.00 -4.15
CA GLY A 68 -17.39 -16.22 -3.40
C GLY A 68 -15.91 -16.50 -3.20
N LYS A 69 -15.04 -15.50 -3.42
CA LYS A 69 -13.59 -15.67 -3.28
C LYS A 69 -13.10 -15.52 -1.86
N ILE A 70 -13.86 -14.85 -1.00
CA ILE A 70 -13.55 -14.72 0.42
C ILE A 70 -14.78 -15.12 1.24
N SER A 71 -14.50 -15.65 2.41
CA SER A 71 -15.52 -16.12 3.36
C SER A 71 -15.54 -15.21 4.59
N PRO A 72 -16.55 -15.34 5.49
CA PRO A 72 -16.50 -14.63 6.77
C PRO A 72 -15.22 -14.88 7.57
N ASP A 73 -14.62 -16.05 7.45
CA ASP A 73 -13.34 -16.34 8.13
C ASP A 73 -12.22 -15.47 7.59
N ASN A 74 -12.20 -15.19 6.29
CA ASN A 74 -11.22 -14.29 5.68
C ASN A 74 -11.41 -12.86 6.16
N ILE A 75 -12.65 -12.44 6.32
CA ILE A 75 -12.96 -11.10 6.85
C ILE A 75 -12.46 -10.99 8.30
N LYS A 76 -12.71 -12.02 9.11
CA LYS A 76 -12.21 -12.06 10.48
C LYS A 76 -10.67 -12.01 10.51
N ALA A 77 -10.02 -12.79 9.68
CA ALA A 77 -8.55 -12.78 9.58
C ALA A 77 -8.03 -11.39 9.20
N GLY A 78 -8.68 -10.74 8.22
CA GLY A 78 -8.31 -9.39 7.82
C GLY A 78 -8.46 -8.37 8.93
N LEU A 79 -9.52 -8.49 9.74
CA LEU A 79 -9.73 -7.59 10.88
C LEU A 79 -8.69 -7.80 11.97
N ILE A 80 -8.29 -9.06 12.22
CA ILE A 80 -7.21 -9.35 13.18
C ILE A 80 -5.90 -8.74 12.69
N ILE A 81 -5.60 -8.90 11.41
CA ILE A 81 -4.42 -8.28 10.80
C ILE A 81 -4.47 -6.75 10.96
N ALA A 82 -5.65 -6.15 10.74
CA ALA A 82 -5.82 -4.71 10.87
C ALA A 82 -5.52 -4.24 12.30
N CYS A 83 -5.93 -4.99 13.31
CA CYS A 83 -5.62 -4.68 14.70
C CYS A 83 -4.11 -4.71 14.95
N GLY A 84 -3.42 -5.72 14.41
CA GLY A 84 -1.97 -5.79 14.46
C GLY A 84 -1.31 -4.62 13.73
N MET A 85 -1.87 -4.23 12.58
CA MET A 85 -1.36 -3.11 11.81
C MET A 85 -1.48 -1.78 12.55
N LEU A 86 -2.51 -1.60 13.38
CA LEU A 86 -2.62 -0.39 14.19
C LEU A 86 -1.40 -0.22 15.09
N ALA A 87 -1.03 -1.28 15.82
CA ALA A 87 0.15 -1.26 16.68
C ALA A 87 1.44 -1.17 15.86
N GLY A 88 1.53 -1.97 14.80
CA GLY A 88 2.71 -2.00 13.93
C GLY A 88 2.98 -0.68 13.23
N ALA A 89 1.92 -0.03 12.72
CA ALA A 89 2.06 1.27 12.06
C ALA A 89 2.53 2.35 13.03
N TYR A 90 2.04 2.31 14.26
CA TYR A 90 2.48 3.26 15.28
C TYR A 90 3.97 3.11 15.57
N GLY A 91 4.42 1.89 15.87
CA GLY A 91 5.83 1.63 16.17
C GLY A 91 6.72 1.84 14.94
N GLY A 92 6.26 1.38 13.79
CA GLY A 92 7.00 1.51 12.53
C GLY A 92 7.20 2.96 12.10
N SER A 93 6.16 3.79 12.23
CA SER A 93 6.27 5.19 11.88
C SER A 93 7.21 5.94 12.84
N ARG A 94 7.17 5.62 14.12
CA ARG A 94 8.11 6.21 15.08
C ARG A 94 9.54 5.84 14.75
N PHE A 95 9.79 4.60 14.39
CA PHE A 95 11.12 4.17 13.96
C PHE A 95 11.54 4.85 12.66
N ALA A 96 10.63 4.94 11.68
CA ALA A 96 10.90 5.56 10.39
C ALA A 96 11.30 7.04 10.55
N LEU A 97 10.70 7.75 11.52
CA LEU A 97 11.02 9.15 11.78
C LEU A 97 12.45 9.34 12.31
N LEU A 98 13.08 8.29 12.85
CA LEU A 98 14.47 8.33 13.28
C LEU A 98 15.45 8.20 12.14
N LEU A 99 15.00 7.72 10.97
CA LEU A 99 15.84 7.54 9.80
C LEU A 99 15.75 8.78 8.89
N ASN A 100 16.82 9.05 8.14
CA ASN A 100 16.77 10.11 7.14
C ASN A 100 16.01 9.63 5.90
N SER A 101 15.59 10.57 5.05
CA SER A 101 14.78 10.26 3.86
C SER A 101 15.50 9.32 2.89
N SER A 102 16.81 9.47 2.74
CA SER A 102 17.60 8.59 1.84
C SER A 102 17.62 7.16 2.32
N ALA A 103 17.85 6.95 3.63
CA ALA A 103 17.86 5.60 4.21
C ALA A 103 16.49 4.95 4.09
N LEU A 104 15.44 5.70 4.38
CA LEU A 104 14.07 5.19 4.32
C LEU A 104 13.69 4.80 2.88
N ARG A 105 14.06 5.63 1.91
CA ARG A 105 13.83 5.35 0.49
C ARG A 105 14.56 4.10 0.05
N ARG A 106 15.81 3.91 0.48
CA ARG A 106 16.60 2.72 0.14
C ARG A 106 16.02 1.46 0.74
N LEU A 107 15.58 1.52 2.00
CA LEU A 107 14.92 0.38 2.65
C LEU A 107 13.65 -0.02 1.91
N PHE A 108 12.84 0.96 1.52
CA PHE A 108 11.62 0.72 0.75
C PHE A 108 11.94 0.03 -0.58
N THR A 109 12.95 0.54 -1.29
CA THR A 109 13.38 -0.03 -2.56
C THR A 109 13.86 -1.48 -2.40
N ILE A 110 14.65 -1.76 -1.36
CA ILE A 110 15.15 -3.12 -1.11
C ILE A 110 14.00 -4.09 -0.85
N ILE A 111 13.04 -3.69 -0.02
CA ILE A 111 11.87 -4.53 0.28
C ILE A 111 11.07 -4.80 -0.99
N LEU A 112 10.84 -3.77 -1.81
CA LEU A 112 10.11 -3.93 -3.07
C LEU A 112 10.83 -4.89 -4.01
N LEU A 113 12.14 -4.75 -4.15
CA LEU A 113 12.92 -5.57 -5.05
C LEU A 113 12.93 -7.02 -4.62
N LEU A 114 13.19 -7.29 -3.33
CA LEU A 114 13.18 -8.65 -2.80
C LEU A 114 11.82 -9.30 -2.95
N THR A 115 10.75 -8.55 -2.64
CA THR A 115 9.37 -9.06 -2.78
C THR A 115 9.06 -9.38 -4.23
N ALA A 116 9.45 -8.48 -5.15
CA ALA A 116 9.20 -8.68 -6.57
C ALA A 116 9.90 -9.94 -7.09
N ILE A 117 11.15 -10.16 -6.69
CA ILE A 117 11.92 -11.33 -7.10
C ILE A 117 11.25 -12.60 -6.57
N ARG A 118 10.87 -12.61 -5.30
CA ARG A 118 10.23 -13.78 -4.68
C ARG A 118 8.91 -14.14 -5.36
N ILE A 119 8.09 -13.14 -5.62
CA ILE A 119 6.79 -13.36 -6.29
C ILE A 119 7.01 -13.89 -7.70
N TRP A 120 7.96 -13.32 -8.43
CA TRP A 120 8.29 -13.77 -9.79
C TRP A 120 8.70 -15.23 -9.80
N LEU A 121 9.60 -15.62 -8.89
CA LEU A 121 10.08 -17.00 -8.81
C LEU A 121 8.98 -17.97 -8.40
N SER A 122 8.06 -17.55 -7.53
CA SER A 122 6.94 -18.40 -7.09
C SER A 122 5.90 -18.58 -8.19
N ALA A 123 5.86 -17.71 -9.19
CA ALA A 123 4.92 -17.77 -10.30
C ALA A 123 5.41 -18.65 -11.46
N VAL A 124 6.58 -19.29 -11.34
CA VAL A 124 7.12 -20.18 -12.38
C VAL A 124 6.17 -21.35 -12.60
N PRO A 125 5.80 -21.65 -13.88
CA PRO A 125 4.89 -22.77 -14.16
C PRO A 125 5.41 -24.11 -13.67
N GLY A 126 4.51 -24.97 -13.21
CA GLY A 126 4.86 -26.30 -12.73
C GLY A 126 5.03 -26.41 -11.22
N LYS A 127 4.77 -25.36 -10.49
CA LYS A 127 4.77 -25.38 -9.01
C LYS A 127 3.39 -25.23 -8.43
#